data_731e580959bff8228caf78105fee5edb
#
_entry.id   731e580959bff8228caf78105fee5edb
#
_cell.length_a   1.000
_cell.length_b   1.000
_cell.length_c   1.000
_cell.angle_alpha   90.00
_cell.angle_beta   90.00
_cell.angle_gamma   90.00
#
_symmetry.space_group_name_H-M   'P 1'
#
loop_
_entity.id
_entity.type
_entity.pdbx_description
1 polymer ?
#
loop_
_entity_poly.entity_id
_entity_poly.type
_entity_poly.pdbx_seq_one_letter_code
_entity_poly.pdbx_strand_id
1 'polypeptide(L)'
;MSAPISVVIPTLNSANSLPATLLSLMEGLDAGLICEVVVSDGGSTDASGAIALAWGAEIVTGAASRGGQLRRGVAATRGAWVMVLHADTILQEGWAAQVKAAMQQGPLCFSLAFRARGFAARWVAAWANLRSDLFGLPYGDQGLVLRRSDYDRSGGYPDQPLMEDVALARSIRHKIRRRPACAFTGADKYQRQGWLRRGAKNLGLLLRYL
;
A
#
# COMPACT_ATOMS: atom_id res chain seq x y z
N MET A 1 -2.52 -22.66 -12.78
CA MET A 1 -3.06 -22.05 -11.54
C MET A 1 -3.37 -20.61 -11.86
N SER A 2 -4.54 -20.11 -11.49
CA SER A 2 -4.89 -18.68 -11.69
C SER A 2 -3.99 -17.79 -10.84
N ALA A 3 -3.69 -16.59 -11.35
CA ALA A 3 -2.93 -15.57 -10.60
C ALA A 3 -3.66 -15.25 -9.28
N PRO A 4 -2.97 -15.26 -8.13
CA PRO A 4 -3.65 -15.25 -6.84
C PRO A 4 -3.92 -13.87 -6.24
N ILE A 5 -3.30 -12.80 -6.75
CA ILE A 5 -3.27 -11.48 -6.09
C ILE A 5 -4.18 -10.50 -6.80
N SER A 6 -5.11 -9.88 -6.07
CA SER A 6 -5.78 -8.64 -6.47
C SER A 6 -5.06 -7.45 -5.87
N VAL A 7 -4.73 -6.45 -6.69
CA VAL A 7 -4.11 -5.20 -6.22
C VAL A 7 -5.19 -4.14 -6.03
N VAL A 8 -5.16 -3.45 -4.88
CA VAL A 8 -6.07 -2.34 -4.55
C VAL A 8 -5.26 -1.05 -4.42
N ILE A 9 -5.65 -0.03 -5.18
CA ILE A 9 -5.01 1.29 -5.17
C ILE A 9 -6.05 2.36 -4.80
N PRO A 10 -6.03 2.87 -3.55
CA PRO A 10 -6.86 4.02 -3.18
C PRO A 10 -6.34 5.27 -3.90
N THR A 11 -7.23 5.98 -4.59
CA THR A 11 -6.85 7.08 -5.49
C THR A 11 -7.72 8.30 -5.21
N LEU A 12 -7.08 9.48 -5.17
CA LEU A 12 -7.74 10.78 -5.18
C LEU A 12 -6.79 11.79 -5.81
N ASN A 13 -7.15 12.28 -7.01
CA ASN A 13 -6.36 13.25 -7.79
C ASN A 13 -4.88 12.83 -7.92
N SER A 14 -4.65 11.64 -8.45
CA SER A 14 -3.33 11.01 -8.54
C SER A 14 -2.83 10.84 -9.98
N ALA A 15 -3.36 11.58 -10.95
CA ALA A 15 -3.02 11.43 -12.37
C ALA A 15 -1.50 11.50 -12.64
N ASN A 16 -0.76 12.31 -11.87
CA ASN A 16 0.68 12.47 -12.04
C ASN A 16 1.51 11.29 -11.52
N SER A 17 1.01 10.51 -10.58
CA SER A 17 1.78 9.43 -9.93
C SER A 17 1.31 8.03 -10.34
N LEU A 18 0.01 7.87 -10.58
CA LEU A 18 -0.63 6.60 -10.87
C LEU A 18 0.01 5.82 -12.04
N PRO A 19 0.41 6.44 -13.17
CA PRO A 19 1.04 5.70 -14.27
C PRO A 19 2.31 4.95 -13.86
N ALA A 20 3.19 5.57 -13.07
CA ALA A 20 4.42 4.94 -12.62
C ALA A 20 4.16 3.81 -11.62
N THR A 21 3.14 3.95 -10.78
CA THR A 21 2.68 2.88 -9.89
C THR A 21 2.16 1.70 -10.69
N LEU A 22 1.28 1.91 -11.66
CA LEU A 22 0.74 0.87 -12.52
C LEU A 22 1.83 0.18 -13.35
N LEU A 23 2.78 0.94 -13.90
CA LEU A 23 3.92 0.39 -14.62
C LEU A 23 4.74 -0.58 -13.75
N SER A 24 4.96 -0.26 -12.47
CA SER A 24 5.71 -1.15 -11.56
C SER A 24 4.98 -2.46 -11.26
N LEU A 25 3.69 -2.56 -11.53
CA LEU A 25 2.90 -3.78 -11.35
C LEU A 25 2.99 -4.76 -12.54
N MET A 26 3.52 -4.30 -13.70
CA MET A 26 3.65 -5.15 -14.89
C MET A 26 4.46 -6.42 -14.62
N GLU A 27 5.55 -6.30 -13.83
CA GLU A 27 6.33 -7.45 -13.41
C GLU A 27 5.48 -8.55 -12.74
N GLY A 28 4.52 -8.14 -11.90
CA GLY A 28 3.62 -9.08 -11.24
C GLY A 28 2.57 -9.70 -12.18
N LEU A 29 2.15 -8.97 -13.20
CA LEU A 29 1.29 -9.50 -14.28
C LEU A 29 2.05 -10.52 -15.12
N ASP A 30 3.25 -10.19 -15.57
CA ASP A 30 4.11 -11.07 -16.37
C ASP A 30 4.51 -12.33 -15.60
N ALA A 31 4.70 -12.22 -14.29
CA ALA A 31 4.99 -13.35 -13.40
C ALA A 31 3.76 -14.22 -13.08
N GLY A 32 2.57 -13.87 -13.58
CA GLY A 32 1.31 -14.56 -13.29
C GLY A 32 0.90 -14.49 -11.82
N LEU A 33 1.28 -13.43 -11.11
CA LEU A 33 0.92 -13.20 -9.70
C LEU A 33 -0.33 -12.34 -9.56
N ILE A 34 -0.50 -11.32 -10.41
CA ILE A 34 -1.63 -10.38 -10.35
C ILE A 34 -2.75 -10.88 -11.26
N CYS A 35 -3.96 -11.03 -10.72
CA CYS A 35 -5.15 -11.37 -11.51
C CYS A 35 -5.98 -10.14 -11.88
N GLU A 36 -5.88 -9.07 -11.14
CA GLU A 36 -6.62 -7.82 -11.37
C GLU A 36 -6.01 -6.65 -10.59
N VAL A 37 -6.29 -5.45 -11.07
CA VAL A 37 -6.01 -4.19 -10.36
C VAL A 37 -7.33 -3.46 -10.18
N VAL A 38 -7.67 -3.11 -8.94
CA VAL A 38 -8.85 -2.32 -8.57
C VAL A 38 -8.40 -0.96 -8.07
N VAL A 39 -8.77 0.08 -8.76
CA VAL A 39 -8.58 1.47 -8.35
C VAL A 39 -9.82 1.93 -7.59
N SER A 40 -9.66 2.19 -6.28
CA SER A 40 -10.74 2.72 -5.44
C SER A 40 -10.66 4.24 -5.40
N ASP A 41 -11.45 4.88 -6.26
CA ASP A 41 -11.43 6.32 -6.43
C ASP A 41 -12.31 7.04 -5.40
N GLY A 42 -11.76 8.09 -4.82
CA GLY A 42 -12.41 8.95 -3.83
C GLY A 42 -13.14 10.16 -4.42
N GLY A 43 -13.45 10.13 -5.72
CA GLY A 43 -14.05 11.26 -6.43
C GLY A 43 -13.02 12.18 -7.07
N SER A 44 -12.04 11.62 -7.78
CA SER A 44 -11.04 12.40 -8.52
C SER A 44 -11.70 13.27 -9.59
N THR A 45 -11.17 14.48 -9.73
CA THR A 45 -11.57 15.46 -10.76
C THR A 45 -10.52 15.59 -11.86
N ASP A 46 -9.38 14.91 -11.71
CA ASP A 46 -8.30 14.86 -12.70
C ASP A 46 -8.40 13.61 -13.60
N ALA A 47 -7.38 13.34 -14.41
CA ALA A 47 -7.35 12.21 -15.31
C ALA A 47 -7.14 10.83 -14.64
N SER A 48 -7.15 10.73 -13.30
CA SER A 48 -6.87 9.47 -12.58
C SER A 48 -7.73 8.30 -13.06
N GLY A 49 -9.05 8.53 -13.22
CA GLY A 49 -9.97 7.49 -13.68
C GLY A 49 -9.68 7.05 -15.11
N ALA A 50 -9.46 8.01 -16.03
CA ALA A 50 -9.12 7.70 -17.43
C ALA A 50 -7.83 6.91 -17.54
N ILE A 51 -6.80 7.26 -16.75
CA ILE A 51 -5.54 6.54 -16.69
C ILE A 51 -5.78 5.10 -16.19
N ALA A 52 -6.51 4.92 -15.10
CA ALA A 52 -6.79 3.58 -14.55
C ALA A 52 -7.46 2.67 -15.59
N LEU A 53 -8.48 3.16 -16.29
CA LEU A 53 -9.17 2.43 -17.36
C LEU A 53 -8.24 2.09 -18.52
N ALA A 54 -7.41 3.03 -18.96
CA ALA A 54 -6.46 2.81 -20.05
C ALA A 54 -5.43 1.71 -19.73
N TRP A 55 -5.15 1.49 -18.43
CA TRP A 55 -4.27 0.42 -17.96
C TRP A 55 -5.05 -0.89 -17.67
N GLY A 56 -6.33 -0.96 -17.95
CA GLY A 56 -7.16 -2.15 -17.74
C GLY A 56 -7.53 -2.40 -16.27
N ALA A 57 -7.42 -1.39 -15.42
CA ALA A 57 -7.85 -1.50 -14.02
C ALA A 57 -9.37 -1.38 -13.91
N GLU A 58 -9.96 -2.11 -12.97
CA GLU A 58 -11.35 -1.93 -12.55
C GLU A 58 -11.44 -0.69 -11.63
N ILE A 59 -12.47 0.12 -11.80
CA ILE A 59 -12.67 1.33 -10.99
C ILE A 59 -13.92 1.16 -10.12
N VAL A 60 -13.76 1.41 -8.82
CA VAL A 60 -14.85 1.56 -7.87
C VAL A 60 -14.80 2.96 -7.26
N THR A 61 -15.91 3.68 -7.30
CA THR A 61 -15.99 5.08 -6.86
C THR A 61 -16.80 5.22 -5.58
N GLY A 62 -16.54 6.27 -4.82
CA GLY A 62 -17.30 6.62 -3.62
C GLY A 62 -16.66 7.78 -2.85
N ALA A 63 -17.17 8.07 -1.67
CA ALA A 63 -16.67 9.18 -0.87
C ALA A 63 -15.18 9.07 -0.57
N ALA A 64 -14.49 10.23 -0.53
CA ALA A 64 -13.09 10.34 -0.15
C ALA A 64 -12.92 10.00 1.34
N SER A 65 -12.44 8.80 1.62
CA SER A 65 -12.09 8.32 2.96
C SER A 65 -11.02 7.24 2.80
N ARG A 66 -9.86 7.37 3.48
CA ARG A 66 -8.78 6.39 3.31
C ARG A 66 -9.23 4.97 3.63
N GLY A 67 -9.78 4.76 4.82
CA GLY A 67 -10.30 3.46 5.23
C GLY A 67 -11.47 3.00 4.36
N GLY A 68 -12.41 3.89 4.05
CA GLY A 68 -13.56 3.60 3.20
C GLY A 68 -13.18 3.24 1.76
N GLN A 69 -12.21 3.94 1.15
CA GLN A 69 -11.69 3.58 -0.17
C GLN A 69 -11.03 2.20 -0.16
N LEU A 70 -10.21 1.91 0.85
CA LEU A 70 -9.55 0.60 0.99
C LEU A 70 -10.57 -0.52 1.17
N ARG A 71 -11.56 -0.35 2.05
CA ARG A 71 -12.65 -1.34 2.22
C ARG A 71 -13.40 -1.60 0.93
N ARG A 72 -13.82 -0.53 0.25
CA ARG A 72 -14.55 -0.61 -1.01
C ARG A 72 -13.73 -1.30 -2.10
N GLY A 73 -12.45 -0.93 -2.23
CA GLY A 73 -11.55 -1.55 -3.17
C GLY A 73 -11.37 -3.05 -2.90
N VAL A 74 -11.10 -3.43 -1.65
CA VAL A 74 -10.97 -4.85 -1.29
C VAL A 74 -12.29 -5.61 -1.50
N ALA A 75 -13.44 -5.02 -1.20
CA ALA A 75 -14.73 -5.67 -1.41
C ALA A 75 -15.00 -6.01 -2.89
N ALA A 76 -14.42 -5.25 -3.83
CA ALA A 76 -14.54 -5.50 -5.27
C ALA A 76 -13.57 -6.56 -5.80
N THR A 77 -12.58 -6.98 -5.01
CA THR A 77 -11.58 -7.96 -5.45
C THR A 77 -12.04 -9.41 -5.33
N ARG A 78 -11.45 -10.29 -6.17
CA ARG A 78 -11.76 -11.73 -6.22
C ARG A 78 -10.56 -12.64 -5.96
N GLY A 79 -9.34 -12.08 -5.89
CA GLY A 79 -8.13 -12.85 -5.63
C GLY A 79 -8.09 -13.47 -4.24
N ALA A 80 -7.42 -14.60 -4.10
CA ALA A 80 -7.18 -15.25 -2.80
C ALA A 80 -6.23 -14.44 -1.89
N TRP A 81 -5.48 -13.52 -2.49
CA TRP A 81 -4.60 -12.57 -1.83
C TRP A 81 -4.93 -11.15 -2.25
N VAL A 82 -4.74 -10.23 -1.32
CA VAL A 82 -4.91 -8.80 -1.55
C VAL A 82 -3.56 -8.11 -1.37
N MET A 83 -3.19 -7.29 -2.33
CA MET A 83 -2.08 -6.34 -2.22
C MET A 83 -2.67 -4.93 -2.19
N VAL A 84 -2.36 -4.18 -1.17
CA VAL A 84 -2.72 -2.75 -1.09
C VAL A 84 -1.49 -1.92 -1.38
N LEU A 85 -1.60 -0.97 -2.31
CA LEU A 85 -0.51 -0.10 -2.73
C LEU A 85 -1.03 1.32 -2.92
N HIS A 86 -0.28 2.33 -2.47
CA HIS A 86 -0.66 3.73 -2.70
C HIS A 86 -0.43 4.15 -4.16
N ALA A 87 -1.24 5.08 -4.64
CA ALA A 87 -1.18 5.59 -6.03
C ALA A 87 0.12 6.36 -6.37
N ASP A 88 1.00 6.61 -5.41
CA ASP A 88 2.30 7.26 -5.57
C ASP A 88 3.49 6.35 -5.20
N THR A 89 3.25 5.04 -5.09
CA THR A 89 4.25 4.06 -4.68
C THR A 89 4.68 3.21 -5.88
N ILE A 90 5.98 3.16 -6.13
CA ILE A 90 6.62 2.36 -7.20
C ILE A 90 7.35 1.20 -6.53
N LEU A 91 7.05 -0.04 -6.94
CA LEU A 91 7.75 -1.21 -6.45
C LEU A 91 9.10 -1.39 -7.16
N GLN A 92 10.12 -1.78 -6.41
CA GLN A 92 11.45 -2.09 -6.94
C GLN A 92 11.40 -3.33 -7.83
N GLU A 93 12.12 -3.34 -8.92
CA GLU A 93 12.30 -4.51 -9.77
C GLU A 93 12.74 -5.74 -8.97
N GLY A 94 12.23 -6.92 -9.32
CA GLY A 94 12.42 -8.18 -8.57
C GLY A 94 11.47 -8.38 -7.39
N TRP A 95 10.50 -7.48 -7.19
CA TRP A 95 9.53 -7.59 -6.10
C TRP A 95 8.62 -8.83 -6.25
N ALA A 96 8.24 -9.17 -7.48
CA ALA A 96 7.32 -10.26 -7.75
C ALA A 96 7.90 -11.61 -7.30
N ALA A 97 9.17 -11.86 -7.59
CA ALA A 97 9.87 -13.07 -7.15
C ALA A 97 9.91 -13.17 -5.62
N GLN A 98 10.18 -12.06 -4.92
CA GLN A 98 10.21 -12.03 -3.45
C GLN A 98 8.83 -12.28 -2.82
N VAL A 99 7.78 -11.68 -3.39
CA VAL A 99 6.41 -11.92 -2.95
C VAL A 99 6.03 -13.38 -3.17
N LYS A 100 6.28 -13.93 -4.36
CA LYS A 100 5.99 -15.32 -4.71
C LYS A 100 6.65 -16.32 -3.75
N ALA A 101 7.91 -16.09 -3.40
CA ALA A 101 8.67 -16.94 -2.48
C ALA A 101 8.16 -16.87 -1.03
N ALA A 102 7.58 -15.74 -0.63
CA ALA A 102 7.31 -15.44 0.77
C ALA A 102 5.83 -15.46 1.16
N MET A 103 4.91 -15.22 0.22
CA MET A 103 3.49 -15.03 0.53
C MET A 103 2.86 -16.20 1.30
N GLN A 104 3.31 -17.43 1.05
CA GLN A 104 2.77 -18.61 1.74
C GLN A 104 3.14 -18.66 3.23
N GLN A 105 4.13 -17.87 3.66
CA GLN A 105 4.58 -17.79 5.05
C GLN A 105 3.75 -16.82 5.91
N GLY A 106 2.81 -16.09 5.31
CA GLY A 106 1.93 -15.14 5.98
C GLY A 106 1.96 -13.73 5.36
N PRO A 107 1.35 -12.74 6.04
CA PRO A 107 1.27 -11.39 5.54
C PRO A 107 2.66 -10.73 5.44
N LEU A 108 2.85 -9.91 4.45
CA LEU A 108 4.12 -9.22 4.20
C LEU A 108 3.93 -7.78 3.76
N CYS A 109 4.97 -6.96 3.94
CA CYS A 109 5.09 -5.61 3.42
C CYS A 109 6.47 -5.40 2.80
N PHE A 110 6.64 -4.31 2.08
CA PHE A 110 7.90 -3.92 1.45
C PHE A 110 8.75 -3.02 2.36
N SER A 111 10.03 -2.88 2.03
CA SER A 111 10.87 -1.87 2.66
C SER A 111 10.51 -0.49 2.15
N LEU A 112 10.31 0.47 3.05
CA LEU A 112 10.05 1.86 2.67
C LEU A 112 11.32 2.51 2.13
N ALA A 113 11.20 3.18 1.01
CA ALA A 113 12.16 4.15 0.51
C ALA A 113 11.43 5.38 -0.03
N PHE A 114 12.05 6.55 0.05
CA PHE A 114 11.48 7.78 -0.53
C PHE A 114 12.14 8.09 -1.88
N ARG A 115 11.35 8.60 -2.82
CA ARG A 115 11.85 9.18 -4.07
C ARG A 115 12.45 10.58 -3.81
N ALA A 116 13.33 10.66 -2.81
CA ALA A 116 14.04 11.86 -2.41
C ALA A 116 15.44 11.50 -1.94
N ARG A 117 16.41 12.38 -2.21
CA ARG A 117 17.79 12.25 -1.74
C ARG A 117 17.96 12.96 -0.40
N GLY A 118 18.95 12.52 0.38
CA GLY A 118 19.34 13.18 1.62
C GLY A 118 19.25 12.29 2.85
N PHE A 119 19.92 12.74 3.91
CA PHE A 119 20.02 12.00 5.18
C PHE A 119 18.66 11.86 5.87
N ALA A 120 17.85 12.93 5.89
CA ALA A 120 16.55 12.93 6.55
C ALA A 120 15.58 11.91 5.95
N ALA A 121 15.55 11.79 4.60
CA ALA A 121 14.73 10.79 3.91
C ALA A 121 15.14 9.37 4.30
N ARG A 122 16.44 9.08 4.28
CA ARG A 122 16.97 7.77 4.66
C ARG A 122 16.70 7.44 6.13
N TRP A 123 16.85 8.42 7.02
CA TRP A 123 16.62 8.24 8.45
C TRP A 123 15.14 7.92 8.76
N VAL A 124 14.21 8.67 8.16
CA VAL A 124 12.77 8.41 8.33
C VAL A 124 12.38 7.04 7.76
N ALA A 125 12.91 6.67 6.59
CA ALA A 125 12.69 5.35 6.01
C ALA A 125 13.26 4.22 6.89
N ALA A 126 14.48 4.38 7.40
CA ALA A 126 15.10 3.41 8.29
C ALA A 126 14.29 3.21 9.58
N TRP A 127 13.80 4.29 10.18
CA TRP A 127 12.93 4.22 11.35
C TRP A 127 11.60 3.51 11.06
N ALA A 128 10.95 3.81 9.92
CA ALA A 128 9.72 3.13 9.51
C ALA A 128 9.94 1.63 9.29
N ASN A 129 11.05 1.26 8.67
CA ASN A 129 11.43 -0.13 8.44
C ASN A 129 11.72 -0.86 9.76
N LEU A 130 12.49 -0.24 10.66
CA LEU A 130 12.78 -0.81 12.00
C LEU A 130 11.49 -1.07 12.79
N ARG A 131 10.55 -0.11 12.78
CA ARG A 131 9.25 -0.28 13.41
C ARG A 131 8.48 -1.48 12.82
N SER A 132 8.50 -1.64 11.51
CA SER A 132 7.83 -2.76 10.84
C SER A 132 8.47 -4.10 11.21
N ASP A 133 9.81 -4.15 11.35
CA ASP A 133 10.53 -5.36 11.76
C ASP A 133 10.25 -5.74 13.23
N LEU A 134 10.27 -4.75 14.12
CA LEU A 134 10.10 -4.99 15.55
C LEU A 134 8.65 -5.29 15.94
N PHE A 135 7.72 -4.49 15.43
CA PHE A 135 6.32 -4.53 15.89
C PHE A 135 5.35 -5.13 14.85
N GLY A 136 5.78 -5.36 13.60
CA GLY A 136 4.90 -5.82 12.52
C GLY A 136 3.82 -4.79 12.16
N LEU A 137 4.12 -3.49 12.29
CA LEU A 137 3.20 -2.38 12.07
C LEU A 137 3.65 -1.52 10.87
N PRO A 138 3.53 -1.98 9.62
CA PRO A 138 3.81 -1.15 8.46
C PRO A 138 2.78 -0.02 8.35
N TYR A 139 3.18 1.08 7.71
CA TYR A 139 2.24 2.07 7.21
C TYR A 139 1.84 1.73 5.77
N GLY A 140 0.73 2.30 5.29
CA GLY A 140 0.20 2.01 3.96
C GLY A 140 1.15 2.28 2.80
N ASP A 141 2.13 3.18 2.97
CA ASP A 141 3.17 3.49 1.99
C ASP A 141 4.23 2.38 1.82
N GLN A 142 4.23 1.37 2.71
CA GLN A 142 5.05 0.16 2.58
C GLN A 142 4.38 -0.94 1.76
N GLY A 143 3.16 -0.74 1.31
CA GLY A 143 2.36 -1.81 0.69
C GLY A 143 2.09 -2.96 1.68
N LEU A 144 0.97 -3.60 1.54
CA LEU A 144 0.57 -4.73 2.38
C LEU A 144 0.07 -5.86 1.48
N VAL A 145 0.61 -7.06 1.63
CA VAL A 145 0.15 -8.27 0.96
C VAL A 145 -0.31 -9.27 2.01
N LEU A 146 -1.57 -9.70 1.93
CA LEU A 146 -2.15 -10.64 2.88
C LEU A 146 -3.18 -11.56 2.22
N ARG A 147 -3.47 -12.70 2.84
CA ARG A 147 -4.55 -13.57 2.39
C ARG A 147 -5.90 -12.88 2.58
N ARG A 148 -6.79 -13.04 1.62
CA ARG A 148 -8.17 -12.54 1.73
C ARG A 148 -8.84 -13.04 3.02
N SER A 149 -8.67 -14.30 3.35
CA SER A 149 -9.24 -14.88 4.57
C SER A 149 -8.67 -14.28 5.86
N ASP A 150 -7.42 -13.78 5.87
CA ASP A 150 -6.85 -13.08 7.03
C ASP A 150 -7.42 -11.65 7.14
N TYR A 151 -7.59 -10.98 6.00
CA TYR A 151 -8.26 -9.69 5.93
C TYR A 151 -9.71 -9.78 6.47
N ASP A 152 -10.47 -10.75 6.00
CA ASP A 152 -11.88 -10.93 6.40
C ASP A 152 -11.98 -11.26 7.90
N ARG A 153 -11.13 -12.14 8.41
CA ARG A 153 -11.08 -12.47 9.85
C ARG A 153 -10.67 -11.31 10.76
N SER A 154 -9.86 -10.39 10.24
CA SER A 154 -9.44 -9.19 10.99
C SER A 154 -10.51 -8.11 11.06
N GLY A 155 -11.63 -8.26 10.33
CA GLY A 155 -12.68 -7.24 10.20
C GLY A 155 -12.39 -6.21 9.10
N GLY A 156 -11.25 -6.33 8.40
CA GLY A 156 -10.86 -5.45 7.32
C GLY A 156 -10.42 -4.05 7.77
N TYR A 157 -10.23 -3.16 6.82
CA TYR A 157 -9.90 -1.76 7.13
C TYR A 157 -11.08 -1.06 7.82
N PRO A 158 -10.87 -0.38 8.97
CA PRO A 158 -11.90 0.48 9.54
C PRO A 158 -12.10 1.72 8.66
N ASP A 159 -13.33 2.23 8.61
CA ASP A 159 -13.61 3.49 7.93
C ASP A 159 -13.22 4.66 8.82
N GLN A 160 -11.94 5.00 8.76
CA GLN A 160 -11.36 6.09 9.54
C GLN A 160 -10.41 6.92 8.67
N PRO A 161 -10.22 8.21 8.98
CA PRO A 161 -9.44 9.11 8.14
C PRO A 161 -7.93 8.90 8.20
N LEU A 162 -7.42 8.29 9.28
CA LEU A 162 -5.99 8.08 9.53
C LEU A 162 -5.77 6.82 10.35
N MET A 163 -4.58 6.20 10.20
CA MET A 163 -4.14 5.00 10.94
C MET A 163 -5.01 3.76 10.69
N GLU A 164 -5.72 3.71 9.59
CA GLU A 164 -6.49 2.55 9.12
C GLU A 164 -5.58 1.33 8.87
N ASP A 165 -4.36 1.60 8.40
CA ASP A 165 -3.30 0.61 8.17
C ASP A 165 -2.77 0.02 9.48
N VAL A 166 -2.51 0.86 10.49
CA VAL A 166 -2.09 0.42 11.83
C VAL A 166 -3.21 -0.37 12.51
N ALA A 167 -4.45 0.09 12.41
CA ALA A 167 -5.61 -0.60 12.97
C ALA A 167 -5.76 -2.00 12.38
N LEU A 168 -5.66 -2.13 11.04
CA LEU A 168 -5.67 -3.44 10.38
C LEU A 168 -4.47 -4.29 10.79
N ALA A 169 -3.26 -3.74 10.80
CA ALA A 169 -2.05 -4.48 11.16
C ALA A 169 -2.13 -5.08 12.57
N ARG A 170 -2.73 -4.35 13.52
CA ARG A 170 -2.96 -4.83 14.90
C ARG A 170 -4.02 -5.93 15.00
N SER A 171 -5.01 -5.93 14.13
CA SER A 171 -6.08 -6.94 14.12
C SER A 171 -5.65 -8.24 13.41
N ILE A 172 -4.58 -8.20 12.60
CA ILE A 172 -4.05 -9.38 11.92
C ILE A 172 -3.36 -10.29 12.92
N ARG A 173 -3.79 -11.56 12.99
CA ARG A 173 -3.28 -12.57 13.93
C ARG A 173 -1.80 -12.91 13.73
N HIS A 174 -1.30 -12.79 12.50
CA HIS A 174 0.08 -13.14 12.13
C HIS A 174 0.92 -11.89 11.97
N LYS A 175 2.14 -11.91 12.52
CA LYS A 175 3.08 -10.80 12.35
C LYS A 175 3.37 -10.54 10.88
N ILE A 176 3.16 -9.30 10.44
CA ILE A 176 3.51 -8.85 9.08
C ILE A 176 5.03 -8.81 8.96
N ARG A 177 5.56 -9.47 7.93
CA ARG A 177 7.01 -9.56 7.69
C ARG A 177 7.43 -8.62 6.57
N ARG A 178 8.39 -7.76 6.85
CA ARG A 178 8.98 -6.89 5.83
C ARG A 178 9.90 -7.68 4.88
N ARG A 179 9.85 -7.31 3.59
CA ARG A 179 10.73 -7.87 2.53
C ARG A 179 11.76 -6.84 2.07
N PRO A 180 12.93 -7.30 1.56
CA PRO A 180 13.99 -6.39 1.10
C PRO A 180 13.59 -5.49 -0.05
N ALA A 181 12.75 -5.97 -0.99
CA ALA A 181 12.27 -5.13 -2.09
C ALA A 181 11.66 -3.84 -1.58
N CYS A 182 12.03 -2.72 -2.22
CA CYS A 182 11.59 -1.39 -1.78
C CYS A 182 10.27 -0.98 -2.44
N ALA A 183 9.43 -0.34 -1.64
CA ALA A 183 8.33 0.50 -2.07
C ALA A 183 8.81 1.96 -2.05
N PHE A 184 9.04 2.53 -3.23
CA PHE A 184 9.48 3.92 -3.40
C PHE A 184 8.28 4.84 -3.42
N THR A 185 8.07 5.58 -2.34
CA THR A 185 6.92 6.50 -2.20
C THR A 185 7.30 7.95 -2.43
N GLY A 186 6.29 8.79 -2.73
CA GLY A 186 6.46 10.23 -2.89
C GLY A 186 6.91 10.91 -1.60
N ALA A 187 7.76 11.93 -1.72
CA ALA A 187 8.28 12.70 -0.59
C ALA A 187 7.63 14.09 -0.44
N ASP A 188 6.72 14.46 -1.32
CA ASP A 188 6.18 15.83 -1.42
C ASP A 188 5.63 16.37 -0.10
N LYS A 189 4.90 15.54 0.63
CA LYS A 189 4.33 15.91 1.92
C LYS A 189 5.40 16.15 2.98
N TYR A 190 6.50 15.35 2.95
CA TYR A 190 7.63 15.52 3.85
C TYR A 190 8.47 16.75 3.50
N GLN A 191 8.67 17.00 2.20
CA GLN A 191 9.40 18.18 1.73
C GLN A 191 8.67 19.48 2.08
N ARG A 192 7.34 19.53 1.89
CA ARG A 192 6.52 20.70 2.21
C ARG A 192 6.37 20.96 3.72
N GLN A 193 6.26 19.93 4.54
CA GLN A 193 5.97 20.05 5.99
C GLN A 193 7.21 19.92 6.87
N GLY A 194 8.37 19.56 6.30
CA GLY A 194 9.59 19.26 7.02
C GLY A 194 9.64 17.81 7.55
N TRP A 195 10.77 17.14 7.32
CA TRP A 195 10.97 15.73 7.64
C TRP A 195 10.78 15.41 9.13
N LEU A 196 11.40 16.21 10.00
CA LEU A 196 11.34 15.99 11.46
C LEU A 196 9.94 16.26 12.01
N ARG A 197 9.32 17.37 11.61
CA ARG A 197 7.98 17.74 12.08
C ARG A 197 6.95 16.68 11.69
N ARG A 198 7.00 16.21 10.45
CA ARG A 198 6.07 15.16 9.98
C ARG A 198 6.37 13.81 10.62
N GLY A 199 7.64 13.44 10.77
CA GLY A 199 8.04 12.22 11.48
C GLY A 199 7.55 12.23 12.93
N ALA A 200 7.73 13.31 13.67
CA ALA A 200 7.23 13.46 15.04
C ALA A 200 5.69 13.40 15.11
N LYS A 201 4.99 14.04 14.16
CA LYS A 201 3.53 13.95 14.07
C LYS A 201 3.06 12.51 13.86
N ASN A 202 3.68 11.78 12.95
CA ASN A 202 3.33 10.39 12.68
C ASN A 202 3.62 9.49 13.89
N LEU A 203 4.73 9.73 14.61
CA LEU A 203 5.04 9.01 15.84
C LEU A 203 4.03 9.32 16.95
N GLY A 204 3.66 10.59 17.13
CA GLY A 204 2.65 10.99 18.12
C GLY A 204 1.27 10.41 17.84
N LEU A 205 0.88 10.29 16.56
CA LEU A 205 -0.34 9.59 16.16
C LEU A 205 -0.25 8.09 16.47
N LEU A 206 0.88 7.45 16.15
CA LEU A 206 1.08 6.04 16.47
C LEU A 206 0.96 5.76 17.97
N LEU A 207 1.59 6.59 18.82
CA LEU A 207 1.54 6.43 20.28
C LEU A 207 0.12 6.59 20.86
N ARG A 208 -0.76 7.34 20.20
CA ARG A 208 -2.17 7.44 20.61
C ARG A 208 -3.00 6.21 20.21
N TYR A 209 -2.51 5.43 19.27
CA TYR A 209 -3.17 4.23 18.76
C TYR A 209 -2.65 2.93 19.40
N LEU A 210 -1.48 2.97 20.03
CA LEU A 210 -0.90 1.84 20.80
C LEU A 210 -1.44 1.79 22.22
#